data_528985f37e396fa092b2747888d346df
#
_entry.id   528985f37e396fa092b2747888d346df
#
_cell.length_a   1.000
_cell.length_b   1.000
_cell.length_c   1.000
_cell.angle_alpha   90.00
_cell.angle_beta   90.00
_cell.angle_gamma   90.00
#
_symmetry.space_group_name_H-M   'P 1'
#
loop_
_entity.id
_entity.type
_entity.pdbx_description
1 polymer ?
#
loop_
_entity_poly.entity_id
_entity_poly.type
_entity_poly.pdbx_seq_one_letter_code
_entity_poly.pdbx_strand_id
1 'polypeptide(L)'
;MKKQLILFLTLGFLLTLAACGTYGPNSDSDNPISIADSVTDVEITHIISGTESLWTANSDELESLKNWVSGLNYRPVSFEEGNSPGDESGGEAYSFNMTGTDHPSFSYVVNRPDRCYLLMDGTWYSVSNPSDPPVTEPQWEELTLEKVKELAKKGDALSWSDFELYRHTDIGSGLYIYFYEIDENYCLVIGGGDTQTAPLYVRLVLKPYDHEFLDDKSYIDIRTENVDDFINSQNN
;
A
#
# COMPACT_ATOMS: atom_id res chain seq x y z
N MET A 1 13.36 -49.45 -12.87
CA MET A 1 12.67 -49.24 -11.59
C MET A 1 12.54 -47.72 -11.33
N LYS A 2 11.63 -47.03 -12.01
CA LYS A 2 11.32 -45.57 -11.84
C LYS A 2 9.93 -45.32 -12.40
N LYS A 3 8.91 -45.86 -11.79
CA LYS A 3 7.49 -45.62 -12.17
C LYS A 3 6.52 -45.95 -11.00
N GLN A 4 6.74 -45.41 -9.80
CA GLN A 4 5.75 -45.53 -8.73
C GLN A 4 5.90 -44.42 -7.67
N LEU A 5 5.93 -43.13 -8.06
CA LEU A 5 5.90 -42.04 -7.10
C LEU A 5 5.08 -40.82 -7.57
N ILE A 6 4.06 -41.04 -8.38
CA ILE A 6 3.14 -39.99 -8.83
C ILE A 6 1.70 -40.46 -8.68
N LEU A 7 1.32 -41.00 -7.56
CA LEU A 7 -0.08 -41.41 -7.34
C LEU A 7 -0.57 -41.16 -5.90
N PHE A 8 -0.03 -40.20 -5.16
CA PHE A 8 -0.53 -39.89 -3.81
C PHE A 8 -0.78 -38.42 -3.51
N LEU A 9 -0.93 -37.58 -4.54
CA LEU A 9 -1.15 -36.14 -4.35
C LEU A 9 -2.47 -35.63 -5.00
N THR A 10 -3.39 -36.51 -5.34
CA THR A 10 -4.67 -36.13 -5.95
C THR A 10 -5.91 -36.62 -5.21
N LEU A 11 -5.83 -36.93 -3.93
CA LEU A 11 -6.99 -37.41 -3.16
C LEU A 11 -7.23 -36.60 -1.87
N GLY A 12 -7.03 -35.30 -1.91
CA GLY A 12 -7.25 -34.42 -0.75
C GLY A 12 -8.16 -33.20 -0.99
N PHE A 13 -8.82 -33.09 -2.17
CA PHE A 13 -9.57 -31.88 -2.52
C PHE A 13 -11.02 -32.13 -2.97
N LEU A 14 -11.68 -33.09 -2.37
CA LEU A 14 -13.08 -33.42 -2.71
C LEU A 14 -13.88 -33.76 -1.46
N LEU A 15 -14.19 -32.77 -0.61
CA LEU A 15 -15.29 -32.86 0.37
C LEU A 15 -15.51 -31.51 1.08
N THR A 16 -16.06 -30.49 0.38
CA THR A 16 -16.89 -29.45 1.00
C THR A 16 -17.82 -28.80 -0.05
N LEU A 17 -18.71 -29.56 -0.62
CA LEU A 17 -19.83 -29.03 -1.39
C LEU A 17 -21.11 -29.59 -0.79
N ALA A 18 -21.62 -28.96 0.25
CA ALA A 18 -23.04 -29.03 0.63
C ALA A 18 -23.34 -28.02 1.76
N ALA A 19 -23.53 -26.76 1.37
CA ALA A 19 -24.38 -25.85 2.13
C ALA A 19 -25.14 -24.98 1.15
N CYS A 20 -26.14 -25.53 0.47
CA CYS A 20 -27.22 -24.76 -0.10
C CYS A 20 -28.04 -24.17 1.06
N GLY A 21 -27.64 -23.01 1.56
CA GLY A 21 -28.47 -22.14 2.36
C GLY A 21 -29.39 -21.35 1.44
N THR A 22 -30.68 -21.65 1.44
CA THR A 22 -31.71 -20.78 0.86
C THR A 22 -31.69 -19.43 1.56
N TYR A 23 -31.12 -18.40 0.94
CA TYR A 23 -31.25 -17.03 1.40
C TYR A 23 -32.69 -16.55 1.21
N GLY A 24 -33.44 -16.46 2.29
CA GLY A 24 -34.71 -15.75 2.35
C GLY A 24 -34.46 -14.23 2.29
N PRO A 25 -35.37 -13.44 1.68
CA PRO A 25 -35.26 -11.98 1.68
C PRO A 25 -35.75 -11.47 3.03
N ASN A 26 -34.88 -11.22 3.97
CA ASN A 26 -35.03 -10.38 5.16
C ASN A 26 -33.96 -10.75 6.20
N SER A 27 -32.83 -10.13 6.15
CA SER A 27 -32.05 -9.85 7.35
C SER A 27 -31.55 -8.42 7.22
N ASP A 28 -31.84 -7.64 8.23
CA ASP A 28 -31.21 -6.35 8.47
C ASP A 28 -29.72 -6.53 8.23
N SER A 29 -29.19 -5.78 7.30
CA SER A 29 -27.80 -5.86 6.92
C SER A 29 -26.95 -5.38 8.08
N ASP A 30 -26.42 -6.32 8.86
CA ASP A 30 -25.20 -6.03 9.59
C ASP A 30 -24.17 -5.64 8.51
N ASN A 31 -23.87 -4.36 8.43
CA ASN A 31 -22.88 -3.83 7.51
C ASN A 31 -21.54 -4.45 7.91
N PRO A 32 -20.97 -5.44 7.16
CA PRO A 32 -19.78 -6.16 7.60
C PRO A 32 -18.54 -5.26 7.60
N ILE A 33 -18.61 -4.09 6.96
CA ILE A 33 -17.51 -3.13 6.93
C ILE A 33 -17.83 -1.99 7.89
N SER A 34 -17.08 -1.92 8.97
CA SER A 34 -17.04 -0.75 9.84
C SER A 34 -15.60 -0.51 10.28
N ILE A 35 -15.16 0.72 10.23
CA ILE A 35 -13.88 1.10 10.82
C ILE A 35 -14.12 1.27 12.32
N ALA A 36 -13.52 0.38 13.11
CA ALA A 36 -13.69 0.38 14.56
C ALA A 36 -13.16 1.67 15.20
N ASP A 37 -13.74 2.09 16.32
CA ASP A 37 -13.27 3.28 17.07
C ASP A 37 -11.83 3.12 17.60
N SER A 38 -11.36 1.88 17.76
CA SER A 38 -9.99 1.57 18.16
C SER A 38 -8.95 1.83 17.06
N VAL A 39 -9.38 2.04 15.82
CA VAL A 39 -8.47 2.36 14.70
C VAL A 39 -7.97 3.79 14.88
N THR A 40 -6.66 3.92 14.99
CA THR A 40 -5.97 5.21 15.15
C THR A 40 -5.32 5.69 13.87
N ASP A 41 -4.95 4.74 12.99
CA ASP A 41 -4.21 5.02 11.77
C ASP A 41 -4.80 4.21 10.61
N VAL A 42 -4.95 4.87 9.47
CA VAL A 42 -5.33 4.25 8.19
C VAL A 42 -4.33 4.68 7.15
N GLU A 43 -3.56 3.73 6.66
CA GLU A 43 -2.70 3.92 5.51
C GLU A 43 -3.53 3.74 4.24
N ILE A 44 -3.41 4.68 3.32
CA ILE A 44 -4.17 4.72 2.08
C ILE A 44 -3.22 4.54 0.91
N THR A 45 -3.47 3.51 0.11
CA THR A 45 -2.83 3.35 -1.20
C THR A 45 -3.85 3.72 -2.27
N HIS A 46 -3.54 4.68 -3.12
CA HIS A 46 -4.35 5.06 -4.27
C HIS A 46 -3.63 4.71 -5.56
N ILE A 47 -4.30 3.97 -6.43
CA ILE A 47 -3.77 3.56 -7.73
C ILE A 47 -4.67 4.10 -8.83
N ILE A 48 -4.12 4.90 -9.71
CA ILE A 48 -4.80 5.41 -10.90
C ILE A 48 -3.87 5.35 -12.10
N SER A 49 -4.33 4.72 -13.19
CA SER A 49 -3.58 4.61 -14.46
C SER A 49 -2.15 4.04 -14.27
N GLY A 50 -1.97 3.15 -13.28
CA GLY A 50 -0.68 2.52 -12.97
C GLY A 50 0.26 3.38 -12.12
N THR A 51 -0.17 4.58 -11.71
CA THR A 51 0.55 5.41 -10.73
C THR A 51 0.01 5.10 -9.35
N GLU A 52 0.89 4.83 -8.41
CA GLU A 52 0.58 4.57 -7.02
C GLU A 52 0.98 5.75 -6.14
N SER A 53 0.13 6.07 -5.17
CA SER A 53 0.38 7.06 -4.12
C SER A 53 0.04 6.44 -2.77
N LEU A 54 0.85 6.70 -1.77
CA LEU A 54 0.72 6.14 -0.42
C LEU A 54 0.79 7.27 0.60
N TRP A 55 -0.17 7.32 1.55
CA TRP A 55 -0.16 8.27 2.66
C TRP A 55 -1.01 7.76 3.83
N THR A 56 -0.87 8.39 4.99
CA THR A 56 -1.70 8.10 6.16
C THR A 56 -2.81 9.14 6.27
N ALA A 57 -4.05 8.69 6.49
CA ALA A 57 -5.19 9.57 6.71
C ALA A 57 -4.98 10.41 7.97
N ASN A 58 -5.27 11.71 7.89
CA ASN A 58 -5.33 12.56 9.07
C ASN A 58 -6.60 12.29 9.89
N SER A 59 -6.73 12.88 11.09
CA SER A 59 -7.86 12.62 12.00
C SER A 59 -9.22 12.97 11.41
N ASP A 60 -9.30 14.03 10.60
CA ASP A 60 -10.57 14.48 10.00
C ASP A 60 -10.96 13.55 8.84
N GLU A 61 -9.99 13.07 8.08
CA GLU A 61 -10.20 12.06 7.03
C GLU A 61 -10.60 10.72 7.63
N LEU A 62 -9.98 10.30 8.75
CA LEU A 62 -10.36 9.06 9.43
C LEU A 62 -11.84 9.08 9.89
N GLU A 63 -12.30 10.17 10.50
CA GLU A 63 -13.71 10.32 10.88
C GLU A 63 -14.65 10.35 9.66
N SER A 64 -14.20 11.00 8.58
CA SER A 64 -14.96 11.05 7.33
C SER A 64 -15.03 9.66 6.67
N LEU A 65 -13.95 8.89 6.69
CA LEU A 65 -13.91 7.50 6.20
C LEU A 65 -14.85 6.58 6.99
N LYS A 66 -14.87 6.67 8.32
CA LYS A 66 -15.80 5.91 9.18
C LYS A 66 -17.26 6.14 8.77
N ASN A 67 -17.62 7.41 8.60
CA ASN A 67 -18.98 7.79 8.18
C ASN A 67 -19.30 7.33 6.76
N TRP A 68 -18.35 7.47 5.83
CA TRP A 68 -18.50 7.09 4.44
C TRP A 68 -18.71 5.58 4.29
N VAL A 69 -17.84 4.76 4.89
CA VAL A 69 -17.94 3.29 4.84
C VAL A 69 -19.26 2.80 5.42
N SER A 70 -19.70 3.36 6.57
CA SER A 70 -20.96 2.96 7.19
C SER A 70 -22.20 3.38 6.38
N GLY A 71 -22.06 4.37 5.50
CA GLY A 71 -23.12 4.86 4.61
C GLY A 71 -23.22 4.11 3.28
N LEU A 72 -22.26 3.25 2.94
CA LEU A 72 -22.29 2.48 1.70
C LEU A 72 -23.33 1.35 1.77
N ASN A 73 -24.06 1.17 0.66
CA ASN A 73 -24.96 0.05 0.47
C ASN A 73 -24.32 -0.93 -0.50
N TYR A 74 -24.04 -2.15 -0.08
CA TYR A 74 -23.36 -3.13 -0.90
C TYR A 74 -23.92 -4.54 -0.71
N ARG A 75 -23.70 -5.40 -1.70
CA ARG A 75 -24.11 -6.80 -1.71
C ARG A 75 -23.00 -7.68 -2.26
N PRO A 76 -22.86 -8.92 -1.77
CA PRO A 76 -21.88 -9.85 -2.31
C PRO A 76 -22.06 -10.06 -3.82
N VAL A 77 -20.95 -10.16 -4.53
CA VAL A 77 -20.90 -10.46 -5.95
C VAL A 77 -19.77 -11.47 -6.20
N SER A 78 -19.98 -12.35 -7.18
CA SER A 78 -18.97 -13.30 -7.63
C SER A 78 -18.58 -12.97 -9.06
N PHE A 79 -17.31 -13.06 -9.35
CA PHE A 79 -16.75 -12.98 -10.69
C PHE A 79 -16.40 -14.39 -11.20
N GLU A 80 -16.37 -14.59 -12.50
CA GLU A 80 -15.83 -15.81 -13.09
C GLU A 80 -14.37 -16.00 -12.68
N GLU A 81 -13.93 -17.25 -12.58
CA GLU A 81 -12.57 -17.57 -12.16
C GLU A 81 -11.54 -16.85 -13.04
N GLY A 82 -10.64 -16.08 -12.43
CA GLY A 82 -9.63 -15.27 -13.10
C GLY A 82 -10.07 -13.85 -13.47
N ASN A 83 -11.33 -13.48 -13.25
CA ASN A 83 -11.81 -12.12 -13.49
C ASN A 83 -11.94 -11.32 -12.20
N SER A 84 -11.66 -10.03 -12.26
CA SER A 84 -11.84 -9.07 -11.17
C SER A 84 -12.34 -7.72 -11.71
N PRO A 85 -12.88 -6.83 -10.86
CA PRO A 85 -13.29 -5.50 -11.31
C PRO A 85 -12.14 -4.66 -11.90
N GLY A 86 -10.89 -4.95 -11.52
CA GLY A 86 -9.69 -4.25 -11.98
C GLY A 86 -9.23 -4.64 -13.40
N ASP A 87 -9.86 -5.64 -14.05
CA ASP A 87 -9.45 -6.11 -15.37
C ASP A 87 -9.91 -5.17 -16.51
N GLU A 88 -10.78 -4.21 -16.23
CA GLU A 88 -11.13 -3.14 -17.17
C GLU A 88 -10.04 -2.05 -17.12
N SER A 89 -9.39 -1.78 -18.25
CA SER A 89 -8.32 -0.79 -18.36
C SER A 89 -8.79 0.62 -17.96
N GLY A 90 -8.03 1.27 -17.08
CA GLY A 90 -8.28 2.64 -16.60
C GLY A 90 -9.05 2.71 -15.29
N GLY A 91 -9.16 1.61 -14.56
CA GLY A 91 -9.74 1.60 -13.22
C GLY A 91 -8.90 2.39 -12.21
N GLU A 92 -9.57 2.88 -11.19
CA GLU A 92 -9.01 3.55 -10.03
C GLU A 92 -9.27 2.68 -8.81
N ALA A 93 -8.31 2.57 -7.91
CA ALA A 93 -8.44 1.73 -6.72
C ALA A 93 -7.85 2.42 -5.51
N TYR A 94 -8.54 2.29 -4.40
CA TYR A 94 -8.07 2.67 -3.07
C TYR A 94 -7.94 1.41 -2.22
N SER A 95 -6.82 1.26 -1.52
CA SER A 95 -6.65 0.26 -0.48
C SER A 95 -6.46 0.96 0.86
N PHE A 96 -7.17 0.50 1.88
CA PHE A 96 -7.16 1.06 3.22
C PHE A 96 -6.62 0.00 4.17
N ASN A 97 -5.43 0.23 4.74
CA ASN A 97 -4.80 -0.61 5.73
C ASN A 97 -4.96 0.02 7.11
N MET A 98 -5.60 -0.69 8.03
CA MET A 98 -5.97 -0.19 9.34
C MET A 98 -5.13 -0.86 10.43
N THR A 99 -4.63 -0.06 11.37
CA THR A 99 -3.94 -0.56 12.57
C THR A 99 -4.91 -0.66 13.74
N GLY A 100 -4.82 -1.74 14.51
CA GLY A 100 -5.61 -1.93 15.75
C GLY A 100 -6.99 -2.55 15.55
N THR A 101 -7.22 -3.30 14.48
CA THR A 101 -8.48 -4.00 14.18
C THR A 101 -8.27 -5.44 13.73
N ASP A 102 -9.30 -6.30 13.89
CA ASP A 102 -9.32 -7.67 13.40
C ASP A 102 -9.53 -7.78 11.88
N HIS A 103 -10.04 -6.70 11.24
CA HIS A 103 -10.19 -6.57 9.79
C HIS A 103 -9.24 -5.48 9.30
N PRO A 104 -7.96 -5.83 9.06
CA PRO A 104 -6.90 -4.85 8.87
C PRO A 104 -6.96 -4.11 7.54
N SER A 105 -7.73 -4.59 6.55
CA SER A 105 -7.75 -3.94 5.24
C SER A 105 -9.04 -4.17 4.45
N PHE A 106 -9.37 -3.21 3.60
CA PHE A 106 -10.32 -3.37 2.52
C PHE A 106 -9.88 -2.53 1.31
N SER A 107 -10.38 -2.87 0.12
CA SER A 107 -10.15 -2.09 -1.09
C SER A 107 -11.46 -1.61 -1.70
N TYR A 108 -11.44 -0.40 -2.26
CA TYR A 108 -12.53 0.19 -3.02
C TYR A 108 -12.08 0.42 -4.46
N VAL A 109 -12.72 -0.23 -5.40
CA VAL A 109 -12.38 -0.17 -6.82
C VAL A 109 -13.44 0.62 -7.57
N VAL A 110 -13.01 1.69 -8.22
CA VAL A 110 -13.86 2.54 -9.08
C VAL A 110 -13.61 2.13 -10.53
N ASN A 111 -14.47 1.26 -11.04
CA ASN A 111 -14.37 0.82 -12.43
C ASN A 111 -14.97 1.88 -13.38
N ARG A 112 -16.08 2.49 -12.94
CA ARG A 112 -16.77 3.65 -13.53
C ARG A 112 -17.46 4.42 -12.40
N PRO A 113 -17.84 5.69 -12.59
CA PRO A 113 -18.51 6.47 -11.54
C PRO A 113 -19.77 5.82 -10.94
N ASP A 114 -20.46 4.98 -11.73
CA ASP A 114 -21.66 4.25 -11.32
C ASP A 114 -21.41 2.76 -11.04
N ARG A 115 -20.18 2.29 -11.12
CA ARG A 115 -19.80 0.89 -10.95
C ARG A 115 -18.58 0.74 -10.05
N CYS A 116 -18.85 0.68 -8.76
CA CYS A 116 -17.82 0.54 -7.73
C CYS A 116 -17.97 -0.77 -6.97
N TYR A 117 -16.86 -1.27 -6.48
CA TYR A 117 -16.77 -2.53 -5.77
C TYR A 117 -15.93 -2.39 -4.51
N LEU A 118 -16.25 -3.22 -3.51
CA LEU A 118 -15.44 -3.41 -2.32
C LEU A 118 -14.85 -4.81 -2.33
N LEU A 119 -13.61 -4.94 -1.89
CA LEU A 119 -12.98 -6.21 -1.58
C LEU A 119 -12.63 -6.22 -0.10
N MET A 120 -13.13 -7.20 0.63
CA MET A 120 -12.82 -7.42 2.04
C MET A 120 -12.78 -8.91 2.34
N ASP A 121 -11.76 -9.36 3.04
CA ASP A 121 -11.56 -10.77 3.41
C ASP A 121 -11.72 -11.74 2.22
N GLY A 122 -11.23 -11.33 1.04
CA GLY A 122 -11.32 -12.10 -0.20
C GLY A 122 -12.71 -12.15 -0.84
N THR A 123 -13.69 -11.44 -0.29
CA THR A 123 -15.06 -11.37 -0.83
C THR A 123 -15.28 -10.04 -1.55
N TRP A 124 -15.78 -10.11 -2.77
CA TRP A 124 -16.20 -8.95 -3.55
C TRP A 124 -17.64 -8.54 -3.26
N TYR A 125 -17.87 -7.23 -3.22
CA TYR A 125 -19.20 -6.64 -3.05
C TYR A 125 -19.42 -5.57 -4.11
N SER A 126 -20.60 -5.55 -4.72
CA SER A 126 -21.05 -4.47 -5.61
C SER A 126 -21.68 -3.37 -4.79
N VAL A 127 -21.26 -2.12 -4.97
CA VAL A 127 -21.80 -0.94 -4.28
C VAL A 127 -22.96 -0.36 -5.08
N SER A 128 -24.12 -0.12 -4.42
CA SER A 128 -25.33 0.40 -5.07
C SER A 128 -25.53 1.91 -4.94
N ASN A 129 -24.83 2.55 -4.02
CA ASN A 129 -24.78 4.01 -3.84
C ASN A 129 -23.32 4.51 -3.87
N PRO A 130 -22.59 4.32 -5.00
CA PRO A 130 -21.18 4.65 -5.07
C PRO A 130 -20.94 6.14 -4.86
N SER A 131 -19.85 6.44 -4.17
CA SER A 131 -19.31 7.79 -4.00
C SER A 131 -17.81 7.68 -3.79
N ASP A 132 -17.07 8.73 -4.11
CA ASP A 132 -15.63 8.75 -3.90
C ASP A 132 -15.30 8.70 -2.39
N PRO A 133 -14.23 8.01 -2.00
CA PRO A 133 -13.73 8.05 -0.64
C PRO A 133 -13.41 9.50 -0.22
N PRO A 134 -13.79 9.94 0.99
CA PRO A 134 -13.55 11.31 1.45
C PRO A 134 -12.11 11.50 1.94
N VAL A 135 -11.16 11.26 1.08
CA VAL A 135 -9.73 11.39 1.33
C VAL A 135 -9.11 12.30 0.28
N THR A 136 -8.07 13.00 0.65
CA THR A 136 -7.37 13.92 -0.25
C THR A 136 -5.92 13.49 -0.38
N GLU A 137 -5.52 13.15 -1.61
CA GLU A 137 -4.11 12.86 -1.86
C GLU A 137 -3.26 14.08 -1.50
N PRO A 138 -2.20 13.91 -0.69
CA PRO A 138 -1.31 15.01 -0.34
C PRO A 138 -0.72 15.67 -1.58
N GLN A 139 -0.45 16.96 -1.47
CA GLN A 139 0.33 17.67 -2.47
C GLN A 139 1.81 17.33 -2.26
N TRP A 140 2.31 16.40 -3.07
CA TRP A 140 3.69 15.94 -2.96
C TRP A 140 4.66 17.00 -3.47
N GLU A 141 5.74 17.20 -2.72
CA GLU A 141 6.92 17.93 -3.19
C GLU A 141 7.84 16.99 -3.98
N GLU A 142 8.63 17.54 -4.87
CA GLU A 142 9.69 16.79 -5.56
C GLU A 142 10.91 16.67 -4.64
N LEU A 143 11.38 15.43 -4.40
CA LEU A 143 12.61 15.20 -3.66
C LEU A 143 13.81 15.39 -4.61
N THR A 144 14.55 16.47 -4.45
CA THR A 144 15.74 16.77 -5.25
C THR A 144 17.03 16.48 -4.49
N LEU A 145 18.16 16.36 -5.20
CA LEU A 145 19.47 16.20 -4.55
C LEU A 145 19.81 17.36 -3.60
N GLU A 146 19.42 18.59 -3.93
CA GLU A 146 19.60 19.76 -3.07
C GLU A 146 18.83 19.58 -1.78
N LYS A 147 17.62 19.06 -1.87
CA LYS A 147 16.79 18.78 -0.67
C LYS A 147 17.37 17.66 0.18
N VAL A 148 17.89 16.61 -0.46
CA VAL A 148 18.63 15.53 0.25
C VAL A 148 19.83 16.09 1.01
N LYS A 149 20.60 17.01 0.40
CA LYS A 149 21.72 17.69 1.08
C LYS A 149 21.29 18.55 2.26
N GLU A 150 20.11 19.18 2.18
CA GLU A 150 19.54 19.92 3.30
C GLU A 150 19.12 18.99 4.43
N LEU A 151 18.43 17.91 4.10
CA LEU A 151 18.00 16.89 5.05
C LEU A 151 19.19 16.23 5.74
N ALA A 152 20.25 15.89 5.01
CA ALA A 152 21.47 15.32 5.54
C ALA A 152 22.12 16.14 6.69
N LYS A 153 21.91 17.47 6.73
CA LYS A 153 22.40 18.33 7.81
C LYS A 153 21.79 18.01 9.17
N LYS A 154 20.66 17.30 9.23
CA LYS A 154 20.02 16.84 10.46
C LYS A 154 20.77 15.68 11.12
N GLY A 155 21.57 14.93 10.35
CA GLY A 155 22.31 13.77 10.84
C GLY A 155 21.39 12.75 11.53
N ASP A 156 21.76 12.29 12.71
CA ASP A 156 20.98 11.31 13.50
C ASP A 156 19.59 11.80 13.94
N ALA A 157 19.28 13.08 13.79
CA ALA A 157 17.95 13.62 14.08
C ALA A 157 16.95 13.43 12.91
N LEU A 158 17.39 12.86 11.77
CA LEU A 158 16.48 12.49 10.68
C LEU A 158 15.47 11.44 11.12
N SER A 159 14.22 11.67 10.76
CA SER A 159 13.08 10.82 11.06
C SER A 159 12.23 10.58 9.83
N TRP A 160 11.30 9.64 9.89
CA TRP A 160 10.34 9.38 8.82
C TRP A 160 9.51 10.62 8.46
N SER A 161 9.12 11.43 9.47
CA SER A 161 8.33 12.64 9.25
C SER A 161 9.03 13.73 8.43
N ASP A 162 10.34 13.68 8.27
CA ASP A 162 11.08 14.59 7.41
C ASP A 162 10.85 14.32 5.93
N PHE A 163 10.27 13.17 5.61
CA PHE A 163 10.04 12.69 4.26
C PHE A 163 8.55 12.57 3.89
N GLU A 164 7.62 12.85 4.80
CA GLU A 164 6.17 12.74 4.59
C GLU A 164 5.63 13.63 3.46
N LEU A 165 6.37 14.69 3.10
CA LEU A 165 5.99 15.58 1.99
C LEU A 165 6.40 15.05 0.61
N TYR A 166 7.15 13.96 0.55
CA TYR A 166 7.67 13.45 -0.72
C TYR A 166 6.98 12.13 -1.07
N ARG A 167 6.61 12.02 -2.36
CA ARG A 167 6.03 10.77 -2.87
C ARG A 167 7.03 9.63 -2.75
N HIS A 168 6.57 8.50 -2.24
CA HIS A 168 7.37 7.28 -2.13
C HIS A 168 6.56 6.04 -2.52
N THR A 169 7.26 4.92 -2.71
CA THR A 169 6.70 3.59 -2.87
C THR A 169 7.23 2.71 -1.75
N ASP A 170 6.37 1.97 -1.05
CA ASP A 170 6.82 0.95 -0.11
C ASP A 170 7.22 -0.31 -0.89
N ILE A 171 8.51 -0.66 -0.83
CA ILE A 171 9.08 -1.84 -1.47
C ILE A 171 9.44 -2.94 -0.44
N GLY A 172 9.06 -2.75 0.81
CA GLY A 172 9.37 -3.68 1.90
C GLY A 172 8.47 -4.92 1.89
N SER A 173 9.02 -6.02 2.39
CA SER A 173 8.29 -7.26 2.67
C SER A 173 8.52 -7.66 4.13
N GLY A 174 7.72 -7.07 5.05
CA GLY A 174 7.84 -7.30 6.50
C GLY A 174 8.73 -6.31 7.24
N LEU A 175 9.37 -5.39 6.54
CA LEU A 175 9.98 -4.16 7.05
C LEU A 175 9.42 -3.00 6.24
N TYR A 176 9.35 -1.80 6.80
CA TYR A 176 9.07 -0.59 6.05
C TYR A 176 10.32 -0.21 5.26
N ILE A 177 10.22 -0.18 3.93
CA ILE A 177 11.30 0.25 3.03
C ILE A 177 10.71 1.21 2.01
N TYR A 178 10.87 2.51 2.25
CA TYR A 178 10.34 3.56 1.38
C TYR A 178 11.38 3.97 0.36
N PHE A 179 10.98 3.89 -0.91
CA PHE A 179 11.77 4.27 -2.07
C PHE A 179 11.28 5.61 -2.60
N TYR A 180 12.19 6.57 -2.72
CA TYR A 180 11.96 7.91 -3.23
C TYR A 180 12.75 8.11 -4.53
N GLU A 181 12.05 8.43 -5.59
CA GLU A 181 12.64 8.81 -6.86
C GLU A 181 13.27 10.20 -6.72
N ILE A 182 14.51 10.41 -7.19
CA ILE A 182 15.16 11.73 -7.20
C ILE A 182 15.36 12.18 -8.64
N ASP A 183 16.18 11.47 -9.41
CA ASP A 183 16.45 11.73 -10.81
C ASP A 183 16.85 10.44 -11.56
N GLU A 184 17.40 10.57 -12.77
CA GLU A 184 17.84 9.41 -13.57
C GLU A 184 19.00 8.63 -12.95
N ASN A 185 19.79 9.26 -12.08
CA ASN A 185 21.01 8.67 -11.51
C ASN A 185 20.86 8.26 -10.04
N TYR A 186 19.93 8.87 -9.28
CA TYR A 186 19.85 8.70 -7.85
C TYR A 186 18.42 8.41 -7.36
N CYS A 187 18.34 7.64 -6.28
CA CYS A 187 17.15 7.47 -5.46
C CYS A 187 17.53 7.54 -3.98
N LEU A 188 16.54 7.76 -3.12
CA LEU A 188 16.71 7.66 -1.68
C LEU A 188 15.92 6.45 -1.17
N VAL A 189 16.52 5.69 -0.25
CA VAL A 189 15.87 4.52 0.37
C VAL A 189 15.95 4.65 1.88
N ILE A 190 14.79 4.61 2.53
CA ILE A 190 14.67 4.68 3.99
C ILE A 190 14.13 3.35 4.47
N GLY A 191 14.76 2.75 5.49
CA GLY A 191 14.29 1.47 6.01
C GLY A 191 14.27 1.40 7.53
N GLY A 192 13.30 0.65 8.07
CA GLY A 192 13.15 0.41 9.50
C GLY A 192 12.13 -0.66 9.86
N GLY A 193 12.08 -1.02 11.13
CA GLY A 193 11.13 -2.01 11.65
C GLY A 193 9.72 -1.46 11.90
N ASP A 194 9.63 -0.15 12.09
CA ASP A 194 8.40 0.61 12.23
C ASP A 194 8.66 2.08 11.86
N THR A 195 7.60 2.87 11.70
CA THR A 195 7.67 4.30 11.34
C THR A 195 7.63 5.24 12.56
N GLN A 196 7.47 4.70 13.78
CA GLN A 196 7.40 5.47 15.02
C GLN A 196 8.77 5.67 15.67
N THR A 197 9.74 4.81 15.36
CA THR A 197 11.13 4.94 15.79
C THR A 197 12.00 5.52 14.68
N ALA A 198 13.22 5.93 15.02
CA ALA A 198 14.15 6.41 14.00
C ALA A 198 14.43 5.33 12.94
N PRO A 199 14.55 5.70 11.66
CA PRO A 199 14.87 4.72 10.62
C PRO A 199 16.24 4.06 10.89
N LEU A 200 16.34 2.78 10.54
CA LEU A 200 17.60 2.04 10.64
C LEU A 200 18.65 2.61 9.71
N TYR A 201 18.24 3.08 8.53
CA TYR A 201 19.13 3.72 7.56
C TYR A 201 18.35 4.74 6.71
N VAL A 202 19.09 5.74 6.17
CA VAL A 202 18.60 6.70 5.19
C VAL A 202 19.65 6.78 4.09
N ARG A 203 19.47 6.04 2.99
CA ARG A 203 20.51 5.83 1.98
C ARG A 203 20.23 6.60 0.69
N LEU A 204 21.19 7.44 0.29
CA LEU A 204 21.27 7.92 -1.09
C LEU A 204 21.96 6.85 -1.93
N VAL A 205 21.30 6.37 -2.97
CA VAL A 205 21.74 5.23 -3.77
C VAL A 205 21.89 5.62 -5.23
N LEU A 206 22.98 5.16 -5.85
CA LEU A 206 23.20 5.25 -7.29
C LEU A 206 22.34 4.22 -8.01
N LYS A 207 21.61 4.65 -9.04
CA LYS A 207 20.81 3.75 -9.88
C LYS A 207 21.65 2.94 -10.88
N PRO A 208 21.22 1.76 -11.30
CA PRO A 208 19.94 1.13 -10.89
C PRO A 208 20.01 0.60 -9.46
N TYR A 209 18.91 0.82 -8.71
CA TYR A 209 18.78 0.26 -7.36
C TYR A 209 18.52 -1.23 -7.46
N ASP A 210 19.42 -2.01 -6.88
CA ASP A 210 19.25 -3.46 -6.71
C ASP A 210 19.54 -3.82 -5.25
N HIS A 211 18.48 -4.14 -4.49
CA HIS A 211 18.59 -4.44 -3.06
C HIS A 211 19.39 -5.70 -2.75
N GLU A 212 19.60 -6.59 -3.73
CA GLU A 212 20.38 -7.83 -3.55
C GLU A 212 21.89 -7.62 -3.77
N PHE A 213 22.29 -6.56 -4.50
CA PHE A 213 23.67 -6.35 -4.96
C PHE A 213 24.21 -4.95 -4.68
N LEU A 214 23.75 -4.28 -3.63
CA LEU A 214 24.35 -3.02 -3.20
C LEU A 214 25.78 -3.28 -2.71
N ASP A 215 26.76 -2.78 -3.43
CA ASP A 215 28.13 -2.71 -2.93
C ASP A 215 28.35 -1.44 -2.12
N ASP A 216 29.39 -1.40 -1.28
CA ASP A 216 29.70 -0.27 -0.39
C ASP A 216 30.00 1.05 -1.13
N LYS A 217 30.05 1.06 -2.47
CA LYS A 217 30.31 2.24 -3.30
C LYS A 217 29.04 2.76 -3.98
N SER A 218 27.97 1.99 -4.01
CA SER A 218 26.73 2.35 -4.68
C SER A 218 25.77 3.14 -3.81
N TYR A 219 26.07 3.34 -2.54
CA TYR A 219 25.26 4.13 -1.62
C TYR A 219 26.07 4.76 -0.48
N ILE A 220 25.46 5.75 0.16
CA ILE A 220 25.90 6.31 1.45
C ILE A 220 24.72 6.43 2.41
N ASP A 221 24.94 6.39 3.72
CA ASP A 221 23.96 6.84 4.69
C ASP A 221 24.12 8.36 4.90
N ILE A 222 23.13 9.13 4.45
CA ILE A 222 23.19 10.59 4.46
C ILE A 222 23.24 11.21 5.88
N ARG A 223 22.96 10.42 6.91
CA ARG A 223 23.06 10.88 8.30
C ARG A 223 24.52 10.98 8.78
N THR A 224 25.41 10.19 8.21
CA THR A 224 26.78 10.04 8.67
C THR A 224 27.84 10.37 7.62
N GLU A 225 27.47 10.40 6.35
CA GLU A 225 28.39 10.58 5.23
C GLU A 225 28.06 11.83 4.41
N ASN A 226 29.07 12.35 3.70
CA ASN A 226 28.93 13.58 2.94
C ASN A 226 28.32 13.32 1.54
N VAL A 227 27.15 13.90 1.29
CA VAL A 227 26.41 13.74 0.02
C VAL A 227 27.19 14.33 -1.15
N ASP A 228 27.86 15.49 -1.00
CA ASP A 228 28.61 16.12 -2.10
C ASP A 228 29.84 15.29 -2.47
N ASP A 229 30.55 14.73 -1.49
CA ASP A 229 31.72 13.88 -1.72
C ASP A 229 31.29 12.59 -2.46
N PHE A 230 30.17 12.00 -2.09
CA PHE A 230 29.61 10.84 -2.80
C PHE A 230 29.30 11.14 -4.26
N ILE A 231 28.54 12.20 -4.54
CA ILE A 231 28.18 12.60 -5.89
C ILE A 231 29.44 12.88 -6.72
N ASN A 232 30.42 13.60 -6.17
CA ASN A 232 31.67 13.90 -6.88
C ASN A 232 32.49 12.65 -7.18
N SER A 233 32.45 11.62 -6.32
CA SER A 233 33.17 10.37 -6.52
C SER A 233 32.63 9.52 -7.68
N GLN A 234 31.33 9.69 -8.02
CA GLN A 234 30.68 8.96 -9.11
C GLN A 234 30.95 9.61 -10.47
N ASN A 235 31.38 10.86 -10.51
CA ASN A 235 31.64 11.62 -11.75
C ASN A 235 33.13 11.55 -12.20
N ASN A 236 33.99 10.85 -11.46
CA ASN A 236 35.41 10.65 -11.78
C ASN A 236 35.70 9.20 -12.24
#